data_f3d07e402977a5ab51ea3e767b76767b
#
_entry.id   f3d07e402977a5ab51ea3e767b76767b
#
_cell.length_a   1.000
_cell.length_b   1.000
_cell.length_c   1.000
_cell.angle_alpha   90.00
_cell.angle_beta   90.00
_cell.angle_gamma   90.00
#
_symmetry.space_group_name_H-M   'P 1'
#
loop_
_entity.id
_entity.type
_entity.pdbx_description
1 polymer ?
#
loop_
_entity_poly.entity_id
_entity_poly.type
_entity_poly.pdbx_seq_one_letter_code
_entity_poly.pdbx_strand_id
1 'polypeptide(L)'
;MEFLLSNLVAYIAREMPELILVDEDYGQLENLDDDGQQMYPLTTPAVLIEPSRVDWSHLEGNSQKGEATLRVRLIIDCYDDTHAGSGTEFSIKDREELRHKLHSLLEGYRPLDDGGLMRTQSTFFTYKHGIKVYESIYTCTVTEQMRQGTSYRSTQIRLSMK
;
A
#
# COMPACT_ATOMS: atom_id res chain seq x y z
N MET A 1 -4.72 -7.65 7.37
CA MET A 1 -4.32 -6.79 6.24
C MET A 1 -4.88 -5.37 6.31
N GLU A 2 -6.10 -5.18 6.77
CA GLU A 2 -6.74 -3.85 6.89
C GLU A 2 -5.96 -2.88 7.76
N PHE A 3 -5.41 -3.33 8.90
CA PHE A 3 -4.56 -2.50 9.76
C PHE A 3 -3.25 -2.09 9.08
N LEU A 4 -2.65 -2.99 8.29
CA LEU A 4 -1.47 -2.68 7.50
C LEU A 4 -1.75 -1.55 6.51
N LEU A 5 -2.84 -1.66 5.77
CA LEU A 5 -3.26 -0.67 4.78
C LEU A 5 -3.58 0.68 5.44
N SER A 6 -4.40 0.69 6.49
CA SER A 6 -4.80 1.92 7.17
C SER A 6 -3.60 2.67 7.76
N ASN A 7 -2.63 1.94 8.34
CA ASN A 7 -1.40 2.54 8.86
C ASN A 7 -0.55 3.17 7.75
N LEU A 8 -0.44 2.50 6.60
CA LEU A 8 0.31 3.02 5.45
C LEU A 8 -0.34 4.26 4.85
N VAL A 9 -1.65 4.24 4.63
CA VAL A 9 -2.40 5.40 4.12
C VAL A 9 -2.21 6.61 5.04
N ALA A 10 -2.40 6.43 6.34
CA ALA A 10 -2.23 7.51 7.32
C ALA A 10 -0.79 8.02 7.39
N TYR A 11 0.18 7.12 7.33
CA TYR A 11 1.60 7.47 7.38
C TYR A 11 2.02 8.28 6.16
N ILE A 12 1.73 7.81 4.95
CA ILE A 12 2.08 8.53 3.71
C ILE A 12 1.38 9.88 3.64
N ALA A 13 0.09 9.95 3.94
CA ALA A 13 -0.66 11.19 3.92
C ALA A 13 -0.09 12.25 4.89
N ARG A 14 0.41 11.83 6.05
CA ARG A 14 1.05 12.71 7.01
C ARG A 14 2.42 13.22 6.56
N GLU A 15 3.25 12.33 6.04
CA GLU A 15 4.65 12.64 5.69
C GLU A 15 4.81 13.28 4.30
N MET A 16 3.80 13.16 3.45
CA MET A 16 3.78 13.71 2.10
C MET A 16 2.53 14.57 1.84
N PRO A 17 2.43 15.73 2.50
CA PRO A 17 1.25 16.62 2.37
C PRO A 17 1.09 17.21 0.95
N GLU A 18 2.09 17.09 0.09
CA GLU A 18 2.02 17.46 -1.32
C GLU A 18 1.14 16.51 -2.17
N LEU A 19 0.86 15.32 -1.67
CA LEU A 19 -0.08 14.40 -2.31
C LEU A 19 -1.51 14.85 -2.06
N ILE A 20 -2.31 14.90 -3.11
CA ILE A 20 -3.73 15.31 -3.00
C ILE A 20 -4.59 14.12 -2.55
N LEU A 21 -4.23 12.91 -2.97
CA LEU A 21 -4.95 11.68 -2.63
C LEU A 21 -3.95 10.61 -2.17
N VAL A 22 -4.24 10.00 -1.03
CA VAL A 22 -3.61 8.75 -0.58
C VAL A 22 -4.73 7.81 -0.17
N ASP A 23 -4.89 6.70 -0.88
CA ASP A 23 -6.07 5.84 -0.72
C ASP A 23 -5.73 4.37 -1.01
N GLU A 24 -6.67 3.50 -0.67
CA GLU A 24 -6.71 2.13 -1.16
C GLU A 24 -6.91 2.12 -2.68
N ASP A 25 -6.24 1.19 -3.35
CA ASP A 25 -6.43 0.95 -4.77
C ASP A 25 -7.62 0.01 -4.99
N TYR A 26 -8.73 0.54 -5.46
CA TYR A 26 -9.92 -0.20 -5.86
C TYR A 26 -10.26 -0.03 -7.35
N GLY A 27 -9.27 0.33 -8.17
CA GLY A 27 -9.41 0.46 -9.62
C GLY A 27 -9.71 1.88 -10.10
N GLN A 28 -9.36 2.91 -9.33
CA GLN A 28 -9.61 4.30 -9.70
C GLN A 28 -8.95 4.68 -11.03
N LEU A 29 -7.71 4.18 -11.25
CA LEU A 29 -6.97 4.44 -12.48
C LEU A 29 -7.59 3.71 -13.69
N GLU A 30 -7.93 2.45 -13.52
CA GLU A 30 -8.48 1.59 -14.57
C GLU A 30 -9.90 2.01 -15.00
N ASN A 31 -10.62 2.68 -14.11
CA ASN A 31 -11.98 3.19 -14.36
C ASN A 31 -12.01 4.61 -14.95
N LEU A 32 -10.86 5.16 -15.33
CA LEU A 32 -10.85 6.34 -16.19
C LEU A 32 -11.37 5.94 -17.57
N ASP A 33 -12.48 6.53 -17.98
CA ASP A 33 -13.06 6.29 -19.31
C ASP A 33 -12.24 6.98 -20.41
N ASP A 34 -12.59 6.69 -21.67
CA ASP A 34 -11.90 7.26 -22.82
C ASP A 34 -12.17 8.77 -22.97
N ASP A 35 -13.22 9.28 -22.37
CA ASP A 35 -13.59 10.71 -22.35
C ASP A 35 -13.01 11.44 -21.11
N GLY A 36 -12.27 10.75 -20.23
CA GLY A 36 -11.69 11.31 -19.02
C GLY A 36 -12.72 11.53 -17.89
N GLN A 37 -13.92 11.00 -18.00
CA GLN A 37 -14.89 11.01 -16.93
C GLN A 37 -14.49 9.98 -15.88
N GLN A 38 -14.41 10.43 -14.64
CA GLN A 38 -14.03 9.58 -13.51
C GLN A 38 -15.26 8.95 -12.88
N MET A 39 -15.31 7.63 -12.90
CA MET A 39 -16.32 6.87 -12.16
C MET A 39 -16.01 6.90 -10.65
N TYR A 40 -14.73 6.99 -10.30
CA TYR A 40 -14.22 7.10 -8.93
C TYR A 40 -13.28 8.31 -8.82
N PRO A 41 -13.21 8.98 -7.66
CA PRO A 41 -12.35 10.14 -7.49
C PRO A 41 -10.87 9.73 -7.60
N LEU A 42 -10.17 10.28 -8.59
CA LEU A 42 -8.73 10.20 -8.73
C LEU A 42 -8.18 11.60 -9.00
N THR A 43 -7.67 12.24 -7.96
CA THR A 43 -7.06 13.57 -8.05
C THR A 43 -5.56 13.45 -7.84
N THR A 44 -4.77 13.90 -8.79
CA THR A 44 -3.32 13.77 -8.80
C THR A 44 -2.61 15.01 -8.23
N PRO A 45 -1.39 14.86 -7.68
CA PRO A 45 -0.65 13.61 -7.49
C PRO A 45 -1.29 12.71 -6.43
N ALA A 46 -1.38 11.42 -6.75
CA ALA A 46 -2.04 10.43 -5.90
C ALA A 46 -1.11 9.25 -5.58
N VAL A 47 -1.32 8.65 -4.43
CA VAL A 47 -0.76 7.33 -4.10
C VAL A 47 -1.91 6.37 -3.82
N LEU A 48 -1.93 5.27 -4.57
CA LEU A 48 -2.88 4.18 -4.37
C LEU A 48 -2.13 2.93 -3.88
N ILE A 49 -2.68 2.27 -2.88
CA ILE A 49 -2.06 1.12 -2.20
C ILE A 49 -2.98 -0.08 -2.26
N GLU A 50 -2.46 -1.21 -2.73
CA GLU A 50 -3.18 -2.48 -2.74
C GLU A 50 -2.36 -3.54 -1.99
N PRO A 51 -2.89 -4.09 -0.89
CA PRO A 51 -2.39 -5.32 -0.32
C PRO A 51 -2.77 -6.48 -1.26
N SER A 52 -1.82 -7.01 -2.01
CA SER A 52 -2.13 -7.96 -3.07
C SER A 52 -2.10 -9.41 -2.63
N ARG A 53 -1.27 -9.75 -1.62
CA ARG A 53 -1.08 -11.14 -1.20
C ARG A 53 -0.41 -11.24 0.16
N VAL A 54 -0.72 -12.30 0.91
CA VAL A 54 0.08 -12.76 2.07
C VAL A 54 0.36 -14.25 1.92
N ASP A 55 1.63 -14.61 1.94
CA ASP A 55 2.06 -16.01 1.97
C ASP A 55 2.31 -16.41 3.42
N TRP A 56 1.38 -17.18 3.99
CA TRP A 56 1.44 -17.60 5.38
C TRP A 56 2.38 -18.79 5.56
N SER A 57 3.26 -18.70 6.56
CA SER A 57 4.11 -19.78 7.02
C SER A 57 3.41 -20.62 8.08
N HIS A 58 4.09 -21.68 8.51
CA HIS A 58 3.55 -22.62 9.49
C HIS A 58 3.18 -21.93 10.81
N LEU A 59 2.10 -22.39 11.42
CA LEU A 59 1.59 -21.89 12.70
C LEU A 59 2.47 -22.41 13.85
N GLU A 60 3.03 -21.50 14.65
CA GLU A 60 3.66 -21.83 15.93
C GLU A 60 2.84 -21.27 17.09
N GLY A 61 2.41 -22.15 17.98
CA GLY A 61 1.54 -21.76 19.10
C GLY A 61 0.21 -21.17 18.62
N ASN A 62 -0.12 -19.96 19.04
CA ASN A 62 -1.33 -19.24 18.65
C ASN A 62 -1.06 -18.11 17.64
N SER A 63 0.11 -18.09 17.01
CA SER A 63 0.48 -17.06 16.05
C SER A 63 0.89 -17.64 14.72
N GLN A 64 0.57 -16.95 13.65
CA GLN A 64 0.95 -17.26 12.29
C GLN A 64 1.77 -16.11 11.73
N LYS A 65 2.87 -16.46 11.05
CA LYS A 65 3.75 -15.49 10.40
C LYS A 65 3.57 -15.58 8.89
N GLY A 66 3.54 -14.45 8.22
CA GLY A 66 3.40 -14.37 6.78
C GLY A 66 4.32 -13.33 6.16
N GLU A 67 4.47 -13.42 4.84
CA GLU A 67 5.07 -12.39 4.01
C GLU A 67 3.97 -11.69 3.20
N ALA A 68 3.73 -10.43 3.50
CA ALA A 68 2.77 -9.61 2.81
C ALA A 68 3.41 -8.93 1.60
N THR A 69 2.71 -8.94 0.47
CA THR A 69 3.08 -8.22 -0.76
C THR A 69 2.10 -7.06 -0.95
N LEU A 70 2.66 -5.88 -1.20
CA LEU A 70 1.94 -4.62 -1.37
C LEU A 70 2.31 -4.01 -2.70
N ARG A 71 1.32 -3.56 -3.45
CA ARG A 71 1.50 -2.71 -4.64
C ARG A 71 1.25 -1.25 -4.25
N VAL A 72 2.19 -0.38 -4.55
CA VAL A 72 2.10 1.06 -4.32
C VAL A 72 2.26 1.76 -5.67
N ARG A 73 1.27 2.54 -6.07
CA ARG A 73 1.26 3.31 -7.32
C ARG A 73 1.28 4.80 -7.03
N LEU A 74 2.32 5.50 -7.46
CA LEU A 74 2.34 6.96 -7.52
C LEU A 74 1.85 7.39 -8.90
N ILE A 75 0.81 8.19 -8.93
CA ILE A 75 0.09 8.61 -10.13
C ILE A 75 0.20 10.13 -10.27
N ILE A 76 0.72 10.59 -11.40
CA ILE A 76 0.98 12.01 -11.67
C ILE A 76 0.47 12.36 -13.08
N ASP A 77 -0.29 13.44 -13.19
CA ASP A 77 -0.64 14.03 -14.49
C ASP A 77 0.60 14.62 -15.13
N CYS A 78 0.74 14.43 -16.42
CA CYS A 78 1.83 14.95 -17.21
C CYS A 78 1.33 15.50 -18.55
N TYR A 79 0.81 16.72 -18.51
CA TYR A 79 0.33 17.43 -19.71
C TYR A 79 1.37 18.39 -20.25
N ASP A 80 2.47 18.60 -19.52
CA ASP A 80 3.50 19.57 -19.90
C ASP A 80 4.42 19.01 -20.99
N ASP A 81 4.83 19.90 -21.89
CA ASP A 81 5.89 19.64 -22.84
C ASP A 81 7.25 19.64 -22.12
N THR A 82 7.92 18.49 -22.09
CA THR A 82 9.16 18.27 -21.31
C THR A 82 10.40 18.04 -22.17
N HIS A 83 10.36 18.42 -23.47
CA HIS A 83 11.56 18.35 -24.30
C HIS A 83 12.62 19.35 -23.83
N ALA A 84 13.89 19.10 -24.17
CA ALA A 84 14.99 20.00 -23.83
C ALA A 84 14.74 21.40 -24.38
N GLY A 85 14.79 22.42 -23.50
CA GLY A 85 14.52 23.82 -23.85
C GLY A 85 13.04 24.22 -23.86
N SER A 86 12.13 23.34 -23.44
CA SER A 86 10.69 23.64 -23.36
C SER A 86 10.33 24.64 -22.25
N GLY A 87 11.20 24.81 -21.24
CA GLY A 87 10.93 25.57 -20.02
C GLY A 87 10.19 24.78 -18.94
N THR A 88 9.60 23.63 -19.28
CA THR A 88 8.91 22.67 -18.36
C THR A 88 9.66 21.36 -18.21
N GLU A 89 10.88 21.27 -18.71
CA GLU A 89 11.77 20.11 -18.56
C GLU A 89 12.03 19.75 -17.09
N PHE A 90 11.91 20.72 -16.17
CA PHE A 90 12.01 20.51 -14.72
C PHE A 90 10.95 19.56 -14.16
N SER A 91 9.81 19.45 -14.83
CA SER A 91 8.73 18.54 -14.41
C SER A 91 9.18 17.08 -14.38
N ILE A 92 10.18 16.69 -15.19
CA ILE A 92 10.77 15.34 -15.14
C ILE A 92 11.48 15.15 -13.80
N LYS A 93 12.29 16.14 -13.38
CA LYS A 93 13.03 16.11 -12.13
C LYS A 93 12.10 16.11 -10.93
N ASP A 94 11.07 16.95 -10.95
CA ASP A 94 10.09 17.04 -9.86
C ASP A 94 9.36 15.71 -9.64
N ARG A 95 8.99 15.00 -10.72
CA ARG A 95 8.40 13.67 -10.63
C ARG A 95 9.38 12.64 -10.04
N GLU A 96 10.64 12.71 -10.44
CA GLU A 96 11.69 11.83 -9.91
C GLU A 96 11.94 12.09 -8.41
N GLU A 97 11.94 13.34 -7.99
CA GLU A 97 12.09 13.72 -6.58
C GLU A 97 10.91 13.22 -5.74
N LEU A 98 9.67 13.38 -6.24
CA LEU A 98 8.47 12.89 -5.57
C LEU A 98 8.48 11.36 -5.43
N ARG A 99 8.84 10.66 -6.51
CA ARG A 99 9.01 9.21 -6.51
C ARG A 99 10.08 8.76 -5.51
N HIS A 100 11.23 9.43 -5.50
CA HIS A 100 12.33 9.13 -4.59
C HIS A 100 11.95 9.37 -3.13
N LYS A 101 11.24 10.46 -2.85
CA LYS A 101 10.74 10.77 -1.52
C LYS A 101 9.79 9.68 -1.01
N LEU A 102 8.82 9.26 -1.83
CA LEU A 102 7.90 8.18 -1.48
C LEU A 102 8.65 6.86 -1.18
N HIS A 103 9.61 6.50 -2.02
CA HIS A 103 10.41 5.29 -1.79
C HIS A 103 11.23 5.39 -0.50
N SER A 104 11.91 6.51 -0.27
CA SER A 104 12.72 6.73 0.94
C SER A 104 11.89 6.68 2.22
N LEU A 105 10.61 7.07 2.13
CA LEU A 105 9.67 7.01 3.23
C LEU A 105 9.24 5.57 3.54
N LEU A 106 9.04 4.76 2.50
CA LEU A 106 8.52 3.41 2.65
C LEU A 106 9.60 2.37 2.95
N GLU A 107 10.79 2.52 2.39
CA GLU A 107 11.87 1.55 2.59
C GLU A 107 12.26 1.43 4.06
N GLY A 108 12.15 0.25 4.62
CA GLY A 108 12.42 -0.03 6.03
C GLY A 108 11.32 0.39 7.02
N TYR A 109 10.27 1.08 6.57
CA TYR A 109 9.15 1.43 7.44
C TYR A 109 8.43 0.16 7.94
N ARG A 110 8.04 0.15 9.23
CA ARG A 110 7.40 -0.98 9.90
C ARG A 110 5.95 -0.65 10.21
N PRO A 111 5.01 -0.97 9.32
CA PRO A 111 3.61 -0.58 9.50
C PRO A 111 2.91 -1.31 10.65
N LEU A 112 3.41 -2.50 11.04
CA LEU A 112 2.86 -3.33 12.11
C LEU A 112 3.93 -3.77 13.15
N ASP A 113 5.05 -3.07 13.25
CA ASP A 113 6.18 -3.35 14.14
C ASP A 113 6.94 -4.68 13.88
N ASP A 114 6.44 -5.56 13.01
CA ASP A 114 7.05 -6.86 12.71
C ASP A 114 8.26 -6.75 11.77
N GLY A 115 8.01 -6.46 10.50
CA GLY A 115 9.03 -6.35 9.46
C GLY A 115 8.99 -5.03 8.73
N GLY A 116 10.16 -4.52 8.33
CA GLY A 116 10.24 -3.34 7.47
C GLY A 116 9.82 -3.66 6.03
N LEU A 117 9.21 -2.69 5.38
CA LEU A 117 8.93 -2.74 3.95
C LEU A 117 10.25 -2.80 3.16
N MET A 118 10.31 -3.69 2.19
CA MET A 118 11.44 -3.82 1.27
C MET A 118 10.91 -3.83 -0.17
N ARG A 119 11.42 -2.92 -1.00
CA ARG A 119 11.03 -2.87 -2.41
C ARG A 119 11.67 -4.03 -3.18
N THR A 120 10.84 -4.78 -3.88
CA THR A 120 11.26 -5.94 -4.69
C THR A 120 11.18 -5.69 -6.19
N GLN A 121 10.33 -4.76 -6.62
CA GLN A 121 10.14 -4.45 -8.05
C GLN A 121 9.70 -3.00 -8.23
N SER A 122 10.05 -2.42 -9.39
CA SER A 122 9.54 -1.14 -9.86
C SER A 122 9.18 -1.22 -11.33
N THR A 123 8.04 -0.63 -11.71
CA THR A 123 7.56 -0.55 -13.09
C THR A 123 7.10 0.87 -13.37
N PHE A 124 7.41 1.39 -14.55
CA PHE A 124 7.06 2.75 -14.96
C PHE A 124 6.33 2.68 -16.29
N PHE A 125 5.18 3.34 -16.38
CA PHE A 125 4.42 3.40 -17.62
C PHE A 125 3.59 4.68 -17.71
N THR A 126 3.13 4.98 -18.91
CA THR A 126 2.17 6.05 -19.16
C THR A 126 0.80 5.42 -19.38
N TYR A 127 -0.17 5.87 -18.60
CA TYR A 127 -1.56 5.50 -18.78
C TYR A 127 -2.29 6.52 -19.71
N LYS A 128 -3.58 6.32 -19.96
CA LYS A 128 -4.40 7.21 -20.77
C LYS A 128 -4.25 8.67 -20.34
N HIS A 129 -4.45 9.60 -21.26
CA HIS A 129 -4.43 11.06 -21.00
C HIS A 129 -3.12 11.61 -20.39
N GLY A 130 -1.97 10.99 -20.71
CA GLY A 130 -0.67 11.48 -20.26
C GLY A 130 -0.37 11.26 -18.78
N ILE A 131 -1.10 10.37 -18.12
CA ILE A 131 -0.88 10.03 -16.71
C ILE A 131 0.37 9.15 -16.58
N LYS A 132 1.32 9.59 -15.76
CA LYS A 132 2.50 8.81 -15.41
C LYS A 132 2.23 7.98 -14.17
N VAL A 133 2.55 6.68 -14.24
CA VAL A 133 2.39 5.74 -13.15
C VAL A 133 3.75 5.14 -12.79
N TYR A 134 4.11 5.31 -11.52
CA TYR A 134 5.29 4.70 -10.92
C TYR A 134 4.81 3.64 -9.93
N GLU A 135 4.82 2.40 -10.38
CA GLU A 135 4.40 1.25 -9.59
C GLU A 135 5.60 0.63 -8.89
N SER A 136 5.46 0.35 -7.61
CA SER A 136 6.46 -0.38 -6.82
C SER A 136 5.80 -1.48 -6.01
N ILE A 137 6.47 -2.64 -5.98
CA ILE A 137 6.08 -3.77 -5.16
C ILE A 137 6.97 -3.80 -3.93
N TYR A 138 6.34 -3.84 -2.77
CA TYR A 138 7.00 -3.99 -1.47
C TYR A 138 6.59 -5.30 -0.82
N THR A 139 7.50 -5.88 -0.04
CA THR A 139 7.20 -7.00 0.85
C THR A 139 7.53 -6.63 2.28
N CYS A 140 6.80 -7.20 3.23
CA CYS A 140 7.12 -7.12 4.64
C CYS A 140 6.60 -8.35 5.39
N THR A 141 7.25 -8.66 6.51
CA THR A 141 6.75 -9.69 7.42
C THR A 141 5.55 -9.17 8.21
N VAL A 142 4.53 -10.00 8.35
CA VAL A 142 3.34 -9.75 9.17
C VAL A 142 3.12 -10.94 10.11
N THR A 143 2.62 -10.66 11.32
CA THR A 143 2.25 -11.69 12.29
C THR A 143 0.78 -11.52 12.65
N GLU A 144 0.05 -12.62 12.67
CA GLU A 144 -1.35 -12.64 13.07
C GLU A 144 -1.53 -13.57 14.26
N GLN A 145 -2.17 -13.06 15.33
CA GLN A 145 -2.46 -13.86 16.51
C GLN A 145 -3.86 -14.47 16.37
N MET A 146 -3.92 -15.79 16.43
CA MET A 146 -5.18 -16.51 16.48
C MET A 146 -5.84 -16.25 17.84
N ARG A 147 -7.16 -16.11 17.86
CA ARG A 147 -7.92 -16.00 19.11
C ARG A 147 -7.60 -17.21 20.00
N GLN A 148 -7.22 -16.94 21.25
CA GLN A 148 -7.16 -18.02 22.24
C GLN A 148 -8.53 -18.67 22.32
N GLY A 149 -8.61 -19.96 22.02
CA GLY A 149 -9.83 -20.73 22.20
C GLY A 149 -10.27 -20.59 23.67
N THR A 150 -11.55 -20.32 23.88
CA THR A 150 -12.14 -20.30 25.24
C THR A 150 -11.77 -21.60 25.93
N SER A 151 -10.93 -21.55 26.96
CA SER A 151 -10.61 -22.72 27.77
C SER A 151 -11.88 -23.11 28.47
N TYR A 152 -12.50 -24.20 28.07
CA TYR A 152 -13.59 -24.81 28.80
C TYR A 152 -13.02 -25.33 30.13
N ARG A 153 -13.36 -24.69 31.26
CA ARG A 153 -13.15 -25.29 32.57
C ARG A 153 -14.01 -26.54 32.65
N SER A 154 -13.40 -27.70 32.71
CA SER A 154 -14.11 -28.94 33.00
C SER A 154 -14.74 -28.83 34.40
N THR A 155 -16.07 -28.75 34.48
CA THR A 155 -16.81 -28.81 35.73
C THR A 155 -16.82 -30.27 36.16
N GLN A 156 -16.06 -30.60 37.19
CA GLN A 156 -16.19 -31.92 37.85
C GLN A 156 -17.50 -31.97 38.61
N ILE A 157 -18.46 -32.75 38.10
CA ILE A 157 -19.69 -33.06 38.81
C ILE A 157 -19.37 -34.18 39.80
N ARG A 158 -19.33 -33.88 41.12
CA ARG A 158 -19.30 -34.89 42.17
C ARG A 158 -20.73 -35.36 42.44
N LEU A 159 -21.05 -36.56 41.99
CA LEU A 159 -22.26 -37.28 42.40
C LEU A 159 -22.01 -37.91 43.79
N SER A 160 -22.66 -37.43 44.83
CA SER A 160 -22.74 -38.13 46.11
C SER A 160 -24.03 -38.96 46.14
N MET A 161 -23.90 -40.28 46.12
CA MET A 161 -25.03 -41.14 46.41
C MET A 161 -25.20 -41.23 47.93
N LYS A 162 -26.43 -41.00 48.41
CA LYS A 162 -26.88 -41.30 49.79
C LYS A 162 -27.36 -42.73 49.88
#